data_4c379bfe8a8a165d6fe3f2e6913c5102
#
_entry.id   4c379bfe8a8a165d6fe3f2e6913c5102
#
_cell.length_a   1.000
_cell.length_b   1.000
_cell.length_c   1.000
_cell.angle_alpha   90.00
_cell.angle_beta   90.00
_cell.angle_gamma   90.00
#
_symmetry.space_group_name_H-M   'P 1'
#
loop_
_entity.id
_entity.type
_entity.pdbx_description
1 polymer ?
#
loop_
_entity_poly.entity_id
_entity_poly.type
_entity_poly.pdbx_seq_one_letter_code
_entity_poly.pdbx_strand_id
1 'polypeptide(L)'
;PIPVRPGAHYHCGGLVADMAGRTSVPGLWAVGEVACTGVQGANRLASNSLTEGLVMGELAARAIAEQVLGADPQKDLAPHVDPETSAVRRNHMSHGIRDRAVPEHLTLGHPTTRRTVSRRTVAPVAASQLSELHALMDRHMSVLRQEAGMHDVLDFLDRLEPGSSLTDDTLTTTNLCTVAWAATTSALARTESRGCHRRSDHPDRDARWQRHLDVCASSGMVRAA
;
A
#
# COMPACT_ATOMS: atom_id res chain seq x y z
N PRO A 1 17.65 9.27 -31.61
CA PRO A 1 17.25 9.23 -30.20
C PRO A 1 15.80 8.78 -30.08
N ILE A 2 15.52 7.94 -29.11
CA ILE A 2 14.15 7.55 -28.75
C ILE A 2 13.75 8.42 -27.55
N PRO A 3 12.61 9.17 -27.63
CA PRO A 3 12.14 9.95 -26.49
C PRO A 3 11.69 9.01 -25.37
N VAL A 4 12.18 9.23 -24.16
CA VAL A 4 11.84 8.45 -22.97
C VAL A 4 11.42 9.39 -21.85
N ARG A 5 10.49 8.92 -21.00
CA ARG A 5 10.03 9.63 -19.81
C ARG A 5 10.08 8.66 -18.61
N PRO A 6 10.64 9.09 -17.47
CA PRO A 6 10.50 8.32 -16.24
C PRO A 6 9.03 8.26 -15.83
N GLY A 7 8.58 7.12 -15.35
CA GLY A 7 7.22 6.91 -14.89
C GLY A 7 7.12 5.81 -13.85
N ALA A 8 6.04 5.80 -13.09
CA ALA A 8 5.73 4.70 -12.20
C ALA A 8 5.42 3.45 -13.04
N HIS A 9 6.11 2.35 -12.74
CA HIS A 9 5.94 1.07 -13.42
C HIS A 9 5.34 0.02 -12.48
N TYR A 10 5.71 0.05 -11.21
CA TYR A 10 5.27 -0.89 -10.19
C TYR A 10 5.10 -0.19 -8.85
N HIS A 11 4.04 -0.51 -8.13
CA HIS A 11 3.74 0.03 -6.82
C HIS A 11 4.29 -0.90 -5.72
N CYS A 12 5.34 -0.45 -4.99
CA CYS A 12 5.84 -1.16 -3.82
C CYS A 12 5.03 -0.75 -2.58
N GLY A 13 3.98 -1.44 -2.30
CA GLY A 13 3.05 -1.14 -1.22
C GLY A 13 1.69 -1.71 -1.52
N GLY A 14 0.69 -1.44 -0.70
CA GLY A 14 -0.66 -1.95 -0.92
C GLY A 14 -1.34 -2.35 0.38
N LEU A 15 -2.30 -3.25 0.29
CA LEU A 15 -2.96 -3.84 1.45
C LEU A 15 -1.98 -4.74 2.20
N VAL A 16 -1.84 -4.53 3.51
CA VAL A 16 -1.01 -5.40 4.35
C VAL A 16 -1.56 -6.82 4.30
N ALA A 17 -0.73 -7.76 3.87
CA ALA A 17 -1.09 -9.15 3.72
C ALA A 17 0.05 -10.07 4.18
N ASP A 18 -0.31 -11.24 4.73
CA ASP A 18 0.65 -12.30 5.02
C ASP A 18 1.03 -13.07 3.73
N MET A 19 1.92 -14.05 3.83
CA MET A 19 2.34 -14.85 2.67
C MET A 19 1.23 -15.74 2.10
N ALA A 20 0.15 -15.94 2.82
CA ALA A 20 -1.05 -16.62 2.34
C ALA A 20 -2.11 -15.63 1.81
N GLY A 21 -1.75 -14.36 1.66
CA GLY A 21 -2.63 -13.31 1.16
C GLY A 21 -3.69 -12.84 2.15
N ARG A 22 -3.68 -13.27 3.42
CA ARG A 22 -4.67 -12.84 4.42
C ARG A 22 -4.41 -11.39 4.81
N THR A 23 -5.47 -10.58 4.81
CA THR A 23 -5.42 -9.19 5.29
C THR A 23 -5.91 -9.10 6.74
N SER A 24 -5.83 -7.89 7.32
CA SER A 24 -6.42 -7.61 8.64
C SER A 24 -7.95 -7.61 8.65
N VAL A 25 -8.60 -7.66 7.48
CA VAL A 25 -10.05 -7.71 7.35
C VAL A 25 -10.49 -9.16 7.15
N PRO A 26 -11.26 -9.75 8.08
CA PRO A 26 -11.72 -11.12 7.93
C PRO A 26 -12.49 -11.36 6.62
N GLY A 27 -12.11 -12.40 5.88
CA GLY A 27 -12.73 -12.72 4.60
C GLY A 27 -12.20 -11.94 3.40
N LEU A 28 -11.19 -11.08 3.60
CA LEU A 28 -10.51 -10.35 2.53
C LEU A 28 -9.08 -10.85 2.36
N TRP A 29 -8.72 -11.22 1.15
CA TRP A 29 -7.36 -11.58 0.74
C TRP A 29 -6.82 -10.58 -0.27
N ALA A 30 -5.49 -10.39 -0.26
CA ALA A 30 -4.79 -9.56 -1.23
C ALA A 30 -3.56 -10.30 -1.74
N VAL A 31 -3.38 -10.34 -3.07
CA VAL A 31 -2.30 -11.08 -3.75
C VAL A 31 -1.79 -10.25 -4.93
N GLY A 32 -0.52 -10.38 -5.25
CA GLY A 32 0.12 -9.64 -6.34
C GLY A 32 0.38 -8.18 -5.99
N GLU A 33 0.37 -7.29 -6.98
CA GLU A 33 0.76 -5.89 -6.81
C GLU A 33 -0.07 -5.11 -5.78
N VAL A 34 -1.33 -5.50 -5.59
CA VAL A 34 -2.21 -4.87 -4.58
C VAL A 34 -1.82 -5.22 -3.14
N ALA A 35 -1.03 -6.28 -2.94
CA ALA A 35 -0.61 -6.75 -1.62
C ALA A 35 0.72 -6.15 -1.18
N CYS A 36 0.80 -5.74 0.08
CA CYS A 36 2.05 -5.37 0.74
C CYS A 36 2.51 -6.51 1.66
N THR A 37 3.33 -7.41 1.13
CA THR A 37 3.90 -8.55 1.84
C THR A 37 5.28 -8.26 2.44
N GLY A 38 5.88 -7.15 2.03
CA GLY A 38 7.25 -6.80 2.36
C GLY A 38 8.31 -7.44 1.44
N VAL A 39 7.97 -8.40 0.59
CA VAL A 39 8.91 -9.12 -0.29
C VAL A 39 9.66 -8.19 -1.24
N GLN A 40 9.00 -7.15 -1.74
CA GLN A 40 9.63 -6.20 -2.67
C GLN A 40 10.51 -5.16 -1.97
N GLY A 41 10.41 -5.03 -0.65
CA GLY A 41 11.21 -4.08 0.11
C GLY A 41 11.03 -2.63 -0.37
N ALA A 42 12.13 -1.90 -0.45
CA ALA A 42 12.11 -0.48 -0.86
C ALA A 42 12.09 -0.27 -2.39
N ASN A 43 12.32 -1.33 -3.17
CA ASN A 43 12.28 -1.29 -4.62
C ASN A 43 12.17 -2.71 -5.19
N ARG A 44 11.28 -2.90 -6.16
CA ARG A 44 11.07 -4.21 -6.79
C ARG A 44 12.25 -4.61 -7.66
N LEU A 45 12.74 -5.84 -7.49
CA LEU A 45 13.62 -6.47 -8.46
C LEU A 45 12.86 -6.76 -9.75
N ALA A 46 13.49 -6.53 -10.89
CA ALA A 46 12.87 -6.75 -12.20
C ALA A 46 12.26 -8.16 -12.29
N SER A 47 11.04 -8.24 -12.80
CA SER A 47 10.22 -9.45 -12.97
C SER A 47 9.78 -10.18 -11.69
N ASN A 48 10.25 -9.79 -10.51
CA ASN A 48 9.96 -10.49 -9.26
C ASN A 48 8.46 -10.47 -8.89
N SER A 49 7.72 -9.46 -9.33
CA SER A 49 6.29 -9.32 -9.07
C SER A 49 5.45 -10.44 -9.70
N LEU A 50 5.87 -10.97 -10.86
CA LEU A 50 5.18 -12.09 -11.51
C LEU A 50 5.33 -13.38 -10.68
N THR A 51 6.53 -13.63 -10.21
CA THR A 51 6.81 -14.79 -9.34
C THR A 51 6.08 -14.68 -8.02
N GLU A 52 6.10 -13.50 -7.38
CA GLU A 52 5.33 -13.25 -6.16
C GLU A 52 3.84 -13.51 -6.37
N GLY A 53 3.25 -12.94 -7.43
CA GLY A 53 1.83 -13.09 -7.72
C GLY A 53 1.42 -14.56 -7.94
N LEU A 54 2.23 -15.34 -8.64
CA LEU A 54 1.98 -16.77 -8.87
C LEU A 54 2.05 -17.58 -7.58
N VAL A 55 3.15 -17.44 -6.82
CA VAL A 55 3.36 -18.19 -5.57
C VAL A 55 2.31 -17.82 -4.53
N MET A 56 2.05 -16.53 -4.34
CA MET A 56 1.05 -16.09 -3.36
C MET A 56 -0.37 -16.42 -3.80
N GLY A 57 -0.66 -16.41 -5.10
CA GLY A 57 -1.95 -16.86 -5.62
C GLY A 57 -2.25 -18.31 -5.25
N GLU A 58 -1.26 -19.19 -5.39
CA GLU A 58 -1.38 -20.57 -4.97
C GLU A 58 -1.57 -20.71 -3.45
N LEU A 59 -0.74 -20.02 -2.66
CA LEU A 59 -0.84 -20.06 -1.20
C LEU A 59 -2.19 -19.52 -0.69
N ALA A 60 -2.68 -18.45 -1.29
CA ALA A 60 -3.98 -17.87 -0.95
C ALA A 60 -5.14 -18.82 -1.31
N ALA A 61 -5.09 -19.44 -2.49
CA ALA A 61 -6.11 -20.42 -2.90
C ALA A 61 -6.19 -21.60 -1.92
N ARG A 62 -5.06 -22.11 -1.47
CA ARG A 62 -5.00 -23.17 -0.44
C ARG A 62 -5.60 -22.69 0.88
N ALA A 63 -5.21 -21.50 1.36
CA ALA A 63 -5.70 -20.94 2.61
C ALA A 63 -7.22 -20.68 2.58
N ILE A 64 -7.76 -20.24 1.44
CA ILE A 64 -9.19 -20.07 1.23
C ILE A 64 -9.91 -21.42 1.24
N ALA A 65 -9.37 -22.42 0.55
CA ALA A 65 -9.95 -23.76 0.53
C ALA A 65 -10.01 -24.38 1.94
N GLU A 66 -8.94 -24.27 2.73
CA GLU A 66 -8.93 -24.68 4.14
C GLU A 66 -10.04 -24.01 4.94
N GLN A 67 -10.16 -22.70 4.80
CA GLN A 67 -11.07 -21.91 5.61
C GLN A 67 -12.55 -22.11 5.21
N VAL A 68 -12.83 -22.23 3.92
CA VAL A 68 -14.21 -22.26 3.38
C VAL A 68 -14.74 -23.69 3.27
N LEU A 69 -13.89 -24.63 2.87
CA LEU A 69 -14.32 -26.00 2.55
C LEU A 69 -13.99 -27.00 3.67
N GLY A 70 -13.22 -26.58 4.68
CA GLY A 70 -12.68 -27.52 5.67
C GLY A 70 -11.77 -28.59 5.02
N ALA A 71 -11.29 -28.31 3.78
CA ALA A 71 -10.46 -29.22 3.02
C ALA A 71 -9.05 -29.26 3.63
N ASP A 72 -8.47 -30.47 3.71
CA ASP A 72 -7.05 -30.64 4.01
C ASP A 72 -6.26 -30.52 2.69
N PRO A 73 -5.58 -29.37 2.44
CA PRO A 73 -4.90 -29.14 1.17
C PRO A 73 -3.72 -30.08 0.93
N GLN A 74 -3.26 -30.77 1.97
CA GLN A 74 -2.17 -31.73 1.85
C GLN A 74 -2.61 -33.06 1.22
N LYS A 75 -3.92 -33.33 1.18
CA LYS A 75 -4.44 -34.58 0.60
C LYS A 75 -4.64 -34.55 -0.91
N ASP A 76 -4.88 -33.34 -1.48
CA ASP A 76 -5.33 -33.22 -2.87
C ASP A 76 -4.30 -32.63 -3.84
N LEU A 77 -3.17 -32.14 -3.34
CA LEU A 77 -2.09 -31.57 -4.16
C LEU A 77 -0.76 -32.22 -3.80
N ALA A 78 -0.21 -32.97 -4.75
CA ALA A 78 1.13 -33.55 -4.61
C ALA A 78 2.18 -32.49 -4.26
N PRO A 79 3.06 -32.73 -3.27
CA PRO A 79 3.99 -31.74 -2.78
C PRO A 79 5.13 -31.51 -3.78
N HIS A 80 5.20 -30.31 -4.33
CA HIS A 80 6.39 -29.84 -5.07
C HIS A 80 7.26 -28.87 -4.25
N VAL A 81 7.18 -28.91 -2.91
CA VAL A 81 8.03 -28.05 -2.06
C VAL A 81 8.67 -28.92 -0.98
N ASP A 82 9.99 -29.01 -1.04
CA ASP A 82 10.85 -29.71 -0.09
C ASP A 82 10.59 -29.25 1.36
N PRO A 83 10.36 -30.17 2.33
CA PRO A 83 10.07 -29.84 3.72
C PRO A 83 11.17 -29.04 4.43
N GLU A 84 12.42 -29.14 3.99
CA GLU A 84 13.54 -28.40 4.62
C GLU A 84 13.51 -26.90 4.39
N THR A 85 12.94 -26.43 3.27
CA THR A 85 12.76 -24.99 3.00
C THR A 85 11.64 -24.36 3.83
N SER A 86 10.72 -25.14 4.37
CA SER A 86 9.61 -24.61 5.19
C SER A 86 9.99 -24.33 6.64
N ALA A 87 11.07 -24.93 7.15
CA ALA A 87 11.54 -24.71 8.53
C ALA A 87 12.21 -23.35 8.73
N VAL A 88 12.92 -22.86 7.71
CA VAL A 88 13.57 -21.53 7.75
C VAL A 88 12.55 -20.40 7.73
N ARG A 89 11.37 -20.62 7.15
CA ARG A 89 10.31 -19.60 7.03
C ARG A 89 9.50 -19.40 8.31
N ARG A 90 9.42 -20.37 9.21
CA ARG A 90 8.62 -20.25 10.45
C ARG A 90 9.21 -19.27 11.47
N ASN A 91 10.51 -19.00 11.43
CA ASN A 91 11.15 -18.09 12.39
C ASN A 91 11.08 -16.61 12.01
N HIS A 92 10.65 -16.26 10.77
CA HIS A 92 10.57 -14.85 10.35
C HIS A 92 9.17 -14.27 10.43
N MET A 93 8.14 -15.07 10.67
CA MET A 93 6.74 -14.64 10.58
C MET A 93 6.02 -14.51 11.93
N SER A 94 6.69 -14.74 13.05
CA SER A 94 6.10 -14.57 14.39
C SER A 94 6.20 -13.17 14.96
N HIS A 95 6.55 -12.16 14.16
CA HIS A 95 6.42 -10.78 14.59
C HIS A 95 4.95 -10.36 14.43
N GLY A 96 4.17 -10.76 15.42
CA GLY A 96 2.83 -10.23 15.60
C GLY A 96 2.86 -8.71 15.52
N ILE A 97 1.86 -8.13 14.89
CA ILE A 97 1.56 -6.70 14.93
C ILE A 97 1.48 -6.31 16.41
N ARG A 98 2.61 -5.93 16.98
CA ARG A 98 2.65 -5.35 18.33
C ARG A 98 2.43 -3.85 18.12
N ASP A 99 1.42 -3.31 18.77
CA ASP A 99 1.23 -1.88 18.99
C ASP A 99 2.50 -1.28 19.62
N ARG A 100 3.46 -0.91 18.77
CA ARG A 100 4.57 -0.07 19.19
C ARG A 100 4.15 1.37 18.94
N ALA A 101 4.00 2.12 20.00
CA ALA A 101 3.77 3.55 19.94
C ALA A 101 4.76 4.19 18.95
N VAL A 102 4.23 4.92 17.97
CA VAL A 102 5.03 5.76 17.08
C VAL A 102 5.72 6.79 17.97
N PRO A 103 7.05 7.00 17.86
CA PRO A 103 7.69 8.10 18.56
C PRO A 103 6.96 9.42 18.25
N GLU A 104 6.75 10.27 19.26
CA GLU A 104 5.95 11.51 19.13
C GLU A 104 6.39 12.42 17.97
N HIS A 105 7.67 12.38 17.58
CA HIS A 105 8.20 13.13 16.45
C HIS A 105 7.80 12.56 15.08
N LEU A 106 7.20 11.37 15.01
CA LEU A 106 6.63 10.76 13.81
C LEU A 106 5.10 10.93 13.73
N THR A 107 4.50 11.49 14.76
CA THR A 107 3.13 11.96 14.67
C THR A 107 3.16 13.25 13.84
N LEU A 108 2.75 13.16 12.59
CA LEU A 108 2.55 14.34 11.77
C LEU A 108 1.51 15.22 12.47
N GLY A 109 1.97 16.28 13.09
CA GLY A 109 1.14 17.32 13.72
C GLY A 109 0.38 18.17 12.71
N HIS A 110 0.02 17.61 11.55
CA HIS A 110 -0.98 18.22 10.70
C HIS A 110 -2.35 17.95 11.29
N PRO A 111 -3.21 18.96 11.43
CA PRO A 111 -4.63 18.76 11.60
C PRO A 111 -5.20 18.22 10.29
N THR A 112 -4.76 17.04 9.87
CA THR A 112 -5.54 16.26 8.94
C THR A 112 -6.88 16.10 9.62
N THR A 113 -7.83 16.85 9.14
CA THR A 113 -9.23 16.75 9.51
C THR A 113 -9.51 15.27 9.67
N ARG A 114 -9.82 14.87 10.90
CA ARG A 114 -10.27 13.51 11.21
C ARG A 114 -11.42 13.21 10.24
N ARG A 115 -11.09 12.68 9.08
CA ARG A 115 -12.07 12.02 8.25
C ARG A 115 -12.39 10.71 8.98
N THR A 116 -13.12 10.85 10.07
CA THR A 116 -13.83 9.73 10.67
C THR A 116 -14.66 9.17 9.54
N VAL A 117 -14.27 8.01 9.05
CA VAL A 117 -15.13 7.17 8.22
C VAL A 117 -16.26 6.74 9.14
N SER A 118 -17.17 7.69 9.37
CA SER A 118 -18.49 7.41 9.91
C SER A 118 -19.12 6.44 8.91
N ARG A 119 -19.88 5.46 9.37
CA ARG A 119 -20.74 4.57 8.55
C ARG A 119 -21.79 5.33 7.70
N ARG A 120 -21.64 6.61 7.48
CA ARG A 120 -22.39 7.37 6.50
C ARG A 120 -21.89 6.94 5.12
N THR A 121 -22.80 6.57 4.25
CA THR A 121 -22.60 6.49 2.80
C THR A 121 -21.79 7.70 2.38
N VAL A 122 -20.47 7.50 2.22
CA VAL A 122 -19.61 8.57 1.72
C VAL A 122 -20.01 8.76 0.26
N ALA A 123 -20.46 9.95 -0.10
CA ALA A 123 -20.71 10.26 -1.50
C ALA A 123 -19.45 9.96 -2.31
N PRO A 124 -19.56 9.34 -3.50
CA PRO A 124 -18.42 9.13 -4.36
C PRO A 124 -17.79 10.48 -4.73
N VAL A 125 -16.53 10.48 -5.12
CA VAL A 125 -15.86 11.68 -5.63
C VAL A 125 -16.34 11.96 -7.06
N ALA A 126 -16.54 13.24 -7.39
CA ALA A 126 -16.92 13.64 -8.74
C ALA A 126 -15.87 13.21 -9.78
N ALA A 127 -16.30 12.61 -10.89
CA ALA A 127 -15.40 12.14 -11.94
C ALA A 127 -14.55 13.26 -12.57
N SER A 128 -15.06 14.50 -12.56
CA SER A 128 -14.34 15.71 -13.02
C SER A 128 -13.01 15.95 -12.29
N GLN A 129 -12.85 15.44 -11.07
CA GLN A 129 -11.63 15.60 -10.26
C GLN A 129 -10.45 14.74 -10.75
N LEU A 130 -10.70 13.75 -11.61
CA LEU A 130 -9.71 12.76 -12.02
C LEU A 130 -8.52 13.38 -12.76
N SER A 131 -8.80 14.30 -13.68
CA SER A 131 -7.74 14.94 -14.50
C SER A 131 -6.79 15.77 -13.65
N GLU A 132 -7.30 16.49 -12.65
CA GLU A 132 -6.47 17.27 -11.72
C GLU A 132 -5.67 16.37 -10.79
N LEU A 133 -6.28 15.28 -10.29
CA LEU A 133 -5.57 14.26 -9.53
C LEU A 133 -4.36 13.72 -10.30
N HIS A 134 -4.56 13.32 -11.56
CA HIS A 134 -3.47 12.80 -12.40
C HIS A 134 -2.36 13.83 -12.58
N ALA A 135 -2.70 15.10 -12.86
CA ALA A 135 -1.72 16.15 -13.05
C ALA A 135 -0.89 16.42 -11.77
N LEU A 136 -1.53 16.41 -10.59
CA LEU A 136 -0.87 16.59 -9.30
C LEU A 136 0.03 15.39 -8.96
N MET A 137 -0.45 14.17 -9.15
CA MET A 137 0.33 12.95 -8.90
C MET A 137 1.55 12.87 -9.84
N ASP A 138 1.39 13.19 -11.13
CA ASP A 138 2.49 13.26 -12.08
C ASP A 138 3.55 14.29 -11.69
N ARG A 139 3.12 15.43 -11.20
CA ARG A 139 4.02 16.52 -10.83
C ARG A 139 4.73 16.28 -9.51
N HIS A 140 4.02 15.81 -8.48
CA HIS A 140 4.49 15.82 -7.09
C HIS A 140 4.77 14.45 -6.51
N MET A 141 4.20 13.38 -7.05
CA MET A 141 4.38 12.01 -6.58
C MET A 141 5.18 11.11 -7.55
N SER A 142 5.84 11.69 -8.52
CA SER A 142 6.67 11.01 -9.51
C SER A 142 8.00 10.51 -8.91
N VAL A 143 9.07 10.49 -9.74
CA VAL A 143 10.39 9.93 -9.36
C VAL A 143 11.07 10.71 -8.24
N LEU A 144 11.00 12.02 -8.25
CA LEU A 144 11.58 12.90 -7.23
C LEU A 144 10.48 13.70 -6.55
N ARG A 145 10.39 13.59 -5.25
CA ARG A 145 9.33 14.17 -4.42
C ARG A 145 9.90 15.26 -3.52
N GLN A 146 9.03 16.14 -3.09
CA GLN A 146 9.34 17.22 -2.14
C GLN A 146 8.14 17.47 -1.25
N GLU A 147 8.39 17.84 0.02
CA GLU A 147 7.34 18.07 1.03
C GLU A 147 6.24 19.01 0.55
N ALA A 148 6.60 20.18 0.03
CA ALA A 148 5.63 21.16 -0.46
C ALA A 148 4.68 20.59 -1.52
N GLY A 149 5.20 19.85 -2.52
CA GLY A 149 4.37 19.25 -3.54
C GLY A 149 3.47 18.13 -3.02
N MET A 150 3.91 17.38 -2.01
CA MET A 150 3.07 16.38 -1.36
C MET A 150 1.93 17.03 -0.56
N HIS A 151 2.16 18.20 0.03
CA HIS A 151 1.09 18.98 0.65
C HIS A 151 0.09 19.49 -0.38
N ASP A 152 0.51 19.94 -1.55
CA ASP A 152 -0.41 20.35 -2.63
C ASP A 152 -1.37 19.21 -3.01
N VAL A 153 -0.86 17.97 -3.09
CA VAL A 153 -1.71 16.78 -3.33
C VAL A 153 -2.70 16.55 -2.19
N LEU A 154 -2.26 16.60 -0.94
CA LEU A 154 -3.14 16.39 0.22
C LEU A 154 -4.20 17.50 0.34
N ASP A 155 -3.82 18.74 0.10
CA ASP A 155 -4.73 19.89 0.10
C ASP A 155 -5.81 19.78 -0.99
N PHE A 156 -5.45 19.25 -2.16
CA PHE A 156 -6.43 18.91 -3.20
C PHE A 156 -7.39 17.82 -2.71
N LEU A 157 -6.85 16.73 -2.14
CA LEU A 157 -7.65 15.61 -1.65
C LEU A 157 -8.59 16.00 -0.49
N ASP A 158 -8.27 17.02 0.27
CA ASP A 158 -9.13 17.55 1.34
C ASP A 158 -10.32 18.38 0.80
N ARG A 159 -10.23 18.87 -0.43
CA ARG A 159 -11.24 19.73 -1.08
C ARG A 159 -12.04 19.03 -2.17
N LEU A 160 -12.03 17.69 -2.20
CA LEU A 160 -12.72 16.90 -3.23
C LEU A 160 -14.23 17.18 -3.27
N GLU A 161 -14.73 17.35 -4.48
CA GLU A 161 -16.15 17.53 -4.71
C GLU A 161 -16.89 16.19 -4.72
N PRO A 162 -18.07 16.12 -4.08
CA PRO A 162 -18.91 14.92 -4.13
C PRO A 162 -19.50 14.71 -5.52
N GLY A 163 -19.53 13.47 -5.97
CA GLY A 163 -20.25 13.04 -7.15
C GLY A 163 -21.75 12.92 -6.87
N SER A 164 -22.55 13.15 -7.89
CA SER A 164 -24.01 13.10 -7.78
C SER A 164 -24.60 11.69 -7.70
N SER A 165 -23.86 10.69 -8.20
CA SER A 165 -24.31 9.30 -8.25
C SER A 165 -23.13 8.34 -8.25
N LEU A 166 -23.37 7.08 -7.89
CA LEU A 166 -22.39 6.01 -8.02
C LEU A 166 -22.41 5.47 -9.45
N THR A 167 -21.31 5.74 -10.18
CA THR A 167 -21.03 5.23 -11.52
C THR A 167 -19.62 4.63 -11.53
N ASP A 168 -19.24 3.92 -12.59
CA ASP A 168 -17.88 3.38 -12.73
C ASP A 168 -16.81 4.49 -12.66
N ASP A 169 -17.10 5.64 -13.27
CA ASP A 169 -16.17 6.78 -13.27
C ASP A 169 -16.02 7.40 -11.88
N THR A 170 -17.11 7.61 -11.15
CA THR A 170 -17.07 8.16 -9.79
C THR A 170 -16.46 7.16 -8.80
N LEU A 171 -16.71 5.86 -8.99
CA LEU A 171 -16.09 4.80 -8.20
C LEU A 171 -14.58 4.75 -8.44
N THR A 172 -14.16 4.76 -9.72
CA THR A 172 -12.75 4.78 -10.11
C THR A 172 -12.05 6.00 -9.52
N THR A 173 -12.63 7.19 -9.68
CA THR A 173 -12.07 8.43 -9.12
C THR A 173 -11.94 8.35 -7.60
N THR A 174 -12.96 7.84 -6.91
CA THR A 174 -12.94 7.67 -5.45
C THR A 174 -11.82 6.73 -4.99
N ASN A 175 -11.65 5.61 -5.69
CA ASN A 175 -10.60 4.65 -5.40
C ASN A 175 -9.20 5.24 -5.62
N LEU A 176 -9.00 5.95 -6.74
CA LEU A 176 -7.73 6.60 -7.05
C LEU A 176 -7.40 7.71 -6.05
N CYS A 177 -8.37 8.52 -5.63
CA CYS A 177 -8.18 9.49 -4.55
C CYS A 177 -7.77 8.82 -3.23
N THR A 178 -8.37 7.68 -2.91
CA THR A 178 -8.03 6.91 -1.70
C THR A 178 -6.59 6.40 -1.75
N VAL A 179 -6.18 5.82 -2.88
CA VAL A 179 -4.79 5.34 -3.08
C VAL A 179 -3.80 6.51 -3.07
N ALA A 180 -4.12 7.61 -3.76
CA ALA A 180 -3.29 8.81 -3.78
C ALA A 180 -3.08 9.38 -2.38
N TRP A 181 -4.14 9.44 -1.57
CA TRP A 181 -4.05 9.86 -0.18
C TRP A 181 -3.11 8.96 0.64
N ALA A 182 -3.29 7.64 0.57
CA ALA A 182 -2.48 6.69 1.32
C ALA A 182 -1.00 6.74 0.90
N ALA A 183 -0.73 6.79 -0.42
CA ALA A 183 0.62 6.88 -0.96
C ALA A 183 1.31 8.20 -0.58
N THR A 184 0.61 9.33 -0.70
CA THR A 184 1.17 10.65 -0.40
C THR A 184 1.43 10.81 1.11
N THR A 185 0.50 10.39 1.95
CA THR A 185 0.65 10.42 3.41
C THR A 185 1.85 9.57 3.87
N SER A 186 2.01 8.36 3.31
CA SER A 186 3.16 7.50 3.60
C SER A 186 4.48 8.11 3.13
N ALA A 187 4.49 8.70 1.92
CA ALA A 187 5.68 9.32 1.35
C ALA A 187 6.09 10.59 2.13
N LEU A 188 5.13 11.39 2.56
CA LEU A 188 5.36 12.58 3.37
C LEU A 188 5.95 12.21 4.74
N ALA A 189 5.41 11.17 5.38
CA ALA A 189 5.88 10.68 6.67
C ALA A 189 7.34 10.18 6.63
N ARG A 190 7.78 9.60 5.51
CA ARG A 190 9.12 9.04 5.36
C ARG A 190 10.14 10.12 4.97
N THR A 191 10.88 10.63 5.94
CA THR A 191 11.87 11.71 5.78
C THR A 191 13.27 11.16 5.45
N GLU A 192 13.35 10.36 4.38
CA GLU A 192 14.60 9.81 3.82
C GLU A 192 14.43 9.53 2.32
N SER A 193 15.50 9.18 1.64
CA SER A 193 15.48 8.59 0.29
C SER A 193 15.95 7.14 0.35
N ARG A 194 15.08 6.18 -0.09
CA ARG A 194 15.36 4.74 -0.06
C ARG A 194 14.67 4.02 -1.22
N GLY A 195 15.41 3.28 -2.01
CA GLY A 195 14.88 2.55 -3.15
C GLY A 195 14.21 3.49 -4.16
N CYS A 196 12.96 3.22 -4.48
CA CYS A 196 12.14 4.07 -5.37
C CYS A 196 11.56 5.31 -4.69
N HIS A 197 11.61 5.41 -3.37
CA HIS A 197 11.22 6.62 -2.64
C HIS A 197 12.39 7.62 -2.62
N ARG A 198 12.30 8.68 -3.42
CA ARG A 198 13.33 9.70 -3.56
C ARG A 198 12.78 11.07 -3.18
N ARG A 199 13.42 11.70 -2.22
CA ARG A 199 13.07 13.03 -1.74
C ARG A 199 14.22 14.02 -1.95
N SER A 200 13.96 15.15 -2.60
CA SER A 200 14.99 16.21 -2.79
C SER A 200 15.33 16.94 -1.50
N ASP A 201 14.36 17.03 -0.59
CA ASP A 201 14.48 17.64 0.74
C ASP A 201 15.08 16.68 1.80
N HIS A 202 15.09 15.37 1.53
CA HIS A 202 15.71 14.33 2.37
C HIS A 202 16.48 13.33 1.49
N PRO A 203 17.64 13.71 0.91
CA PRO A 203 18.31 12.90 -0.10
C PRO A 203 18.98 11.64 0.45
N ASP A 204 19.30 11.61 1.74
CA ASP A 204 20.06 10.56 2.38
C ASP A 204 19.17 9.47 2.98
N ARG A 205 19.75 8.28 3.20
CA ARG A 205 19.13 7.20 3.97
C ARG A 205 19.25 7.49 5.45
N ASP A 206 18.21 7.11 6.19
CA ASP A 206 18.20 7.18 7.64
C ASP A 206 17.87 5.79 8.23
N ALA A 207 18.74 5.28 9.11
CA ALA A 207 18.59 3.97 9.74
C ALA A 207 17.29 3.86 10.55
N ARG A 208 16.75 4.97 11.07
CA ARG A 208 15.47 5.00 11.78
C ARG A 208 14.31 4.57 10.92
N TRP A 209 14.43 4.71 9.60
CA TRP A 209 13.41 4.36 8.59
C TRP A 209 13.60 2.94 8.02
N GLN A 210 14.50 2.13 8.53
CA GLN A 210 14.65 0.73 8.12
C GLN A 210 13.49 -0.11 8.68
N ARG A 211 12.27 0.24 8.27
CA ARG A 211 11.00 -0.35 8.70
C ARG A 211 9.89 -0.06 7.69
N HIS A 212 8.81 -0.81 7.77
CA HIS A 212 7.59 -0.52 7.03
C HIS A 212 6.79 0.61 7.68
N LEU A 213 5.91 1.24 6.91
CA LEU A 213 4.92 2.20 7.38
C LEU A 213 3.54 1.67 7.02
N ASP A 214 2.67 1.55 8.00
CA ASP A 214 1.28 1.19 7.82
C ASP A 214 0.40 2.43 7.95
N VAL A 215 -0.50 2.63 6.98
CA VAL A 215 -1.53 3.67 7.03
C VAL A 215 -2.84 3.03 7.44
N CYS A 216 -3.40 3.49 8.55
CA CYS A 216 -4.68 3.01 9.03
C CYS A 216 -5.80 3.92 8.53
N ALA A 217 -6.69 3.38 7.68
CA ALA A 217 -7.79 4.15 7.09
C ALA A 217 -8.78 4.69 8.14
N SER A 218 -8.97 3.98 9.26
CA SER A 218 -9.93 4.39 10.30
C SER A 218 -9.46 5.57 11.15
N SER A 219 -8.15 5.77 11.28
CA SER A 219 -7.57 6.82 12.12
C SER A 219 -6.80 7.88 11.33
N GLY A 220 -6.52 7.65 10.04
CA GLY A 220 -5.62 8.47 9.25
C GLY A 220 -4.17 8.46 9.77
N MET A 221 -3.85 7.57 10.71
CA MET A 221 -2.53 7.52 11.32
C MET A 221 -1.57 6.69 10.48
N VAL A 222 -0.34 7.19 10.34
CA VAL A 222 0.80 6.43 9.85
C VAL A 222 1.50 5.80 11.04
N ARG A 223 1.71 4.48 11.01
CA ARG A 223 2.42 3.74 12.05
C ARG A 223 3.67 3.10 11.47
N ALA A 224 4.72 3.05 12.28
CA ALA A 224 5.87 2.21 11.99
C ALA A 224 5.54 0.75 12.33
N ALA A 225 5.68 -0.14 11.35
CA ALA A 225 5.48 -1.58 11.50
C ALA A 225 6.82 -2.31 11.73
#